data_c566e67f4463d37ac4b6d62a8e8428ad
#
_entry.id   c566e67f4463d37ac4b6d62a8e8428ad
#
_cell.length_a   1.000
_cell.length_b   1.000
_cell.length_c   1.000
_cell.angle_alpha   90.00
_cell.angle_beta   90.00
_cell.angle_gamma   90.00
#
_symmetry.space_group_name_H-M   'P 1'
#
loop_
_entity.id
_entity.type
_entity.pdbx_description
1 polymer ?
#
loop_
_entity_poly.entity_id
_entity_poly.type
_entity_poly.pdbx_seq_one_letter_code
_entity_poly.pdbx_strand_id
1 'polypeptide(L)'
;SSQAQVFADVSPFVQSCVDGYKVCIFAYGQTGSGKTFTMEGLRGDYDKRGVVPRAAEQMFTTAAELKLIGWTYEFSASFLEIYNDELRDLLPAGAEAKGKASVPAKLDIKHAGGEVHVPNLRSVPVTDAEQLSRLMDAATRVRATSATKMNEHSSRSHYIFRMRLVGKNSK
;
A
#
# COMPACT_ATOMS: atom_id res chain seq x y z
N SER A 1 8.62 -14.76 -16.25
CA SER A 1 9.34 -13.52 -15.95
C SER A 1 9.75 -13.51 -14.47
N SER A 2 10.93 -12.95 -14.14
CA SER A 2 11.34 -12.73 -12.74
C SER A 2 10.64 -11.51 -12.16
N GLN A 3 10.62 -11.38 -10.83
CA GLN A 3 10.08 -10.19 -10.15
C GLN A 3 10.81 -8.90 -10.58
N ALA A 4 12.11 -8.98 -10.79
CA ALA A 4 12.91 -7.85 -11.27
C ALA A 4 12.51 -7.42 -12.70
N GLN A 5 12.23 -8.37 -13.58
CA GLN A 5 11.75 -8.07 -14.93
C GLN A 5 10.37 -7.40 -14.92
N VAL A 6 9.44 -7.94 -14.12
CA VAL A 6 8.11 -7.29 -13.94
C VAL A 6 8.26 -5.89 -13.39
N PHE A 7 9.14 -5.70 -12.39
CA PHE A 7 9.35 -4.39 -11.81
C PHE A 7 10.00 -3.39 -12.77
N ALA A 8 10.85 -3.83 -13.69
CA ALA A 8 11.44 -2.95 -14.69
C ALA A 8 10.38 -2.21 -15.53
N ASP A 9 9.27 -2.89 -15.86
CA ASP A 9 8.15 -2.28 -16.57
C ASP A 9 7.31 -1.34 -15.68
N VAL A 10 7.33 -1.55 -14.36
CA VAL A 10 6.57 -0.75 -13.38
C VAL A 10 7.35 0.47 -12.87
N SER A 11 8.67 0.39 -12.83
CA SER A 11 9.57 1.43 -12.27
C SER A 11 9.30 2.84 -12.84
N PRO A 12 9.03 3.06 -14.13
CA PRO A 12 8.70 4.39 -14.66
C PRO A 12 7.42 4.99 -14.06
N PHE A 13 6.43 4.15 -13.75
CA PHE A 13 5.20 4.61 -13.09
C PHE A 13 5.45 4.98 -11.63
N VAL A 14 6.35 4.26 -10.95
CA VAL A 14 6.79 4.63 -9.59
C VAL A 14 7.49 5.99 -9.60
N GLN A 15 8.34 6.26 -10.61
CA GLN A 15 8.95 7.57 -10.78
C GLN A 15 7.88 8.65 -10.99
N SER A 16 6.88 8.40 -11.82
CA SER A 16 5.76 9.34 -12.01
C SER A 16 5.03 9.69 -10.71
N CYS A 17 4.93 8.75 -9.74
CA CYS A 17 4.41 9.07 -8.41
C CYS A 17 5.27 10.10 -7.68
N VAL A 18 6.59 9.97 -7.73
CA VAL A 18 7.53 10.91 -7.10
C VAL A 18 7.44 12.29 -7.76
N ASP A 19 7.19 12.31 -9.08
CA ASP A 19 6.99 13.53 -9.87
C ASP A 19 5.61 14.21 -9.62
N GLY A 20 4.75 13.58 -8.79
CA GLY A 20 3.47 14.15 -8.35
C GLY A 20 2.24 13.63 -9.09
N TYR A 21 2.38 12.65 -9.96
CA TYR A 21 1.25 12.05 -10.67
C TYR A 21 0.54 10.97 -9.83
N LYS A 22 -0.76 10.83 -10.05
CA LYS A 22 -1.56 9.73 -9.47
C LYS A 22 -1.40 8.49 -10.33
N VAL A 23 -0.90 7.42 -9.76
CA VAL A 23 -0.68 6.13 -10.43
C VAL A 23 -1.51 5.04 -9.76
N CYS A 24 -2.10 4.16 -10.55
CA CYS A 24 -2.80 2.98 -10.08
C CYS A 24 -2.27 1.74 -10.81
N ILE A 25 -1.88 0.73 -10.06
CA ILE A 25 -1.34 -0.53 -10.58
C ILE A 25 -2.26 -1.67 -10.15
N PHE A 26 -2.75 -2.43 -11.10
CA PHE A 26 -3.63 -3.58 -10.86
C PHE A 26 -2.94 -4.90 -11.19
N ALA A 27 -3.02 -5.87 -10.27
CA ALA A 27 -2.78 -7.27 -10.55
C ALA A 27 -4.13 -7.94 -10.84
N TYR A 28 -4.36 -8.34 -12.10
CA TYR A 28 -5.59 -8.97 -12.53
C TYR A 28 -5.37 -10.44 -12.90
N GLY A 29 -6.33 -11.29 -12.60
CA GLY A 29 -6.28 -12.72 -12.92
C GLY A 29 -7.15 -13.56 -11.98
N GLN A 30 -7.35 -14.84 -12.32
CA GLN A 30 -8.11 -15.78 -11.49
C GLN A 30 -7.42 -16.07 -10.14
N THR A 31 -8.12 -16.71 -9.22
CA THR A 31 -7.52 -17.20 -7.96
C THR A 31 -6.39 -18.18 -8.28
N GLY A 32 -5.26 -18.06 -7.58
CA GLY A 32 -4.07 -18.89 -7.84
C GLY A 32 -3.17 -18.43 -8.99
N SER A 33 -3.53 -17.35 -9.74
CA SER A 33 -2.70 -16.85 -10.86
C SER A 33 -1.42 -16.12 -10.46
N GLY A 34 -1.16 -15.96 -9.15
CA GLY A 34 0.06 -15.30 -8.66
C GLY A 34 -0.05 -13.78 -8.43
N LYS A 35 -1.25 -13.19 -8.41
CA LYS A 35 -1.45 -11.74 -8.13
C LYS A 35 -0.72 -11.26 -6.88
N THR A 36 -0.92 -11.95 -5.77
CA THR A 36 -0.27 -11.63 -4.49
C THR A 36 1.24 -11.79 -4.58
N PHE A 37 1.72 -12.85 -5.23
CA PHE A 37 3.15 -13.04 -5.46
C PHE A 37 3.75 -11.91 -6.30
N THR A 38 3.07 -11.47 -7.36
CA THR A 38 3.53 -10.34 -8.18
C THR A 38 3.58 -9.05 -7.38
N MET A 39 2.57 -8.76 -6.55
CA MET A 39 2.48 -7.50 -5.81
C MET A 39 3.34 -7.48 -4.55
N GLU A 40 3.30 -8.53 -3.73
CA GLU A 40 4.00 -8.59 -2.43
C GLU A 40 5.30 -9.39 -2.51
N GLY A 41 5.33 -10.48 -3.29
CA GLY A 41 6.45 -11.40 -3.40
C GLY A 41 6.51 -12.43 -2.27
N LEU A 42 7.69 -12.96 -2.05
CA LEU A 42 7.99 -13.85 -0.92
C LEU A 42 8.77 -13.09 0.15
N ARG A 43 8.30 -13.23 1.38
CA ARG A 43 8.95 -12.63 2.55
C ARG A 43 10.28 -13.31 2.85
N GLY A 44 11.27 -12.52 3.26
CA GLY A 44 12.61 -13.02 3.59
C GLY A 44 13.47 -13.36 2.39
N ASP A 45 12.95 -13.28 1.18
CA ASP A 45 13.70 -13.51 -0.06
C ASP A 45 13.79 -12.19 -0.85
N TYR A 46 14.98 -11.58 -0.85
CA TYR A 46 15.22 -10.28 -1.48
C TYR A 46 14.92 -10.32 -2.98
N ASP A 47 15.31 -11.38 -3.67
CA ASP A 47 15.15 -11.51 -5.13
C ASP A 47 13.69 -11.75 -5.53
N LYS A 48 12.91 -12.34 -4.64
CA LYS A 48 11.48 -12.62 -4.86
C LYS A 48 10.54 -11.57 -4.29
N ARG A 49 11.04 -10.38 -3.91
CA ARG A 49 10.18 -9.26 -3.54
C ARG A 49 9.33 -8.82 -4.73
N GLY A 50 8.06 -8.53 -4.45
CA GLY A 50 7.10 -8.08 -5.45
C GLY A 50 7.21 -6.59 -5.79
N VAL A 51 6.22 -6.11 -6.53
CA VAL A 51 6.12 -4.71 -6.99
C VAL A 51 6.10 -3.73 -5.83
N VAL A 52 5.30 -3.98 -4.77
CA VAL A 52 5.12 -3.02 -3.67
C VAL A 52 6.41 -2.75 -2.90
N PRO A 53 7.14 -3.76 -2.38
CA PRO A 53 8.38 -3.50 -1.66
C PRO A 53 9.48 -2.88 -2.54
N ARG A 54 9.56 -3.23 -3.81
CA ARG A 54 10.51 -2.61 -4.77
C ARG A 54 10.15 -1.16 -5.07
N ALA A 55 8.87 -0.85 -5.24
CA ALA A 55 8.38 0.51 -5.43
C ALA A 55 8.69 1.39 -4.21
N ALA A 56 8.47 0.87 -3.00
CA ALA A 56 8.81 1.58 -1.78
C ALA A 56 10.32 1.92 -1.71
N GLU A 57 11.18 0.93 -1.97
CA GLU A 57 12.62 1.15 -1.98
C GLU A 57 13.03 2.23 -3.00
N GLN A 58 12.50 2.18 -4.23
CA GLN A 58 12.74 3.20 -5.25
C GLN A 58 12.28 4.58 -4.78
N MET A 59 11.07 4.71 -4.23
CA MET A 59 10.52 5.99 -3.76
C MET A 59 11.38 6.60 -2.65
N PHE A 60 11.80 5.80 -1.66
CA PHE A 60 12.65 6.30 -0.57
C PHE A 60 14.05 6.67 -1.06
N THR A 61 14.64 5.89 -1.96
CA THR A 61 15.94 6.19 -2.57
C THR A 61 15.88 7.49 -3.36
N THR A 62 14.89 7.63 -4.25
CA THR A 62 14.72 8.85 -5.05
C THR A 62 14.43 10.07 -4.17
N ALA A 63 13.62 9.93 -3.11
CA ALA A 63 13.38 11.02 -2.17
C ALA A 63 14.65 11.46 -1.43
N ALA A 64 15.53 10.51 -1.08
CA ALA A 64 16.82 10.82 -0.46
C ALA A 64 17.76 11.56 -1.41
N GLU A 65 17.79 11.19 -2.68
CA GLU A 65 18.55 11.90 -3.72
C GLU A 65 18.02 13.31 -3.96
N LEU A 66 16.70 13.47 -4.09
CA LEU A 66 16.05 14.76 -4.30
C LEU A 66 16.20 15.71 -3.10
N LYS A 67 16.42 15.18 -1.90
CA LYS A 67 16.72 15.98 -0.72
C LYS A 67 17.98 16.82 -0.90
N LEU A 68 18.96 16.35 -1.64
CA LEU A 68 20.21 17.07 -1.92
C LEU A 68 19.98 18.36 -2.74
N ILE A 69 18.86 18.44 -3.45
CA ILE A 69 18.48 19.62 -4.26
C ILE A 69 17.29 20.39 -3.70
N GLY A 70 16.97 20.17 -2.41
CA GLY A 70 16.01 20.98 -1.66
C GLY A 70 14.59 20.40 -1.56
N TRP A 71 14.34 19.18 -2.04
CA TRP A 71 13.06 18.52 -1.86
C TRP A 71 12.98 17.78 -0.52
N THR A 72 11.80 17.82 0.08
CA THR A 72 11.45 16.98 1.23
C THR A 72 10.17 16.22 0.91
N TYR A 73 10.10 14.94 1.33
CA TYR A 73 8.94 14.10 1.10
C TYR A 73 8.40 13.53 2.43
N GLU A 74 7.10 13.60 2.58
CA GLU A 74 6.36 12.90 3.64
C GLU A 74 5.62 11.73 2.99
N PHE A 75 5.78 10.54 3.57
CA PHE A 75 5.12 9.32 3.09
C PHE A 75 4.10 8.84 4.10
N SER A 76 2.97 8.33 3.62
CA SER A 76 2.00 7.65 4.45
C SER A 76 1.37 6.49 3.71
N ALA A 77 1.01 5.43 4.44
CA ALA A 77 0.44 4.20 3.90
C ALA A 77 -0.93 3.91 4.50
N SER A 78 -1.81 3.35 3.69
CA SER A 78 -3.13 2.84 4.08
C SER A 78 -3.35 1.48 3.44
N PHE A 79 -4.07 0.60 4.13
CA PHE A 79 -4.38 -0.76 3.69
C PHE A 79 -5.87 -1.01 3.84
N LEU A 80 -6.52 -1.34 2.76
CA LEU A 80 -7.96 -1.46 2.66
C LEU A 80 -8.31 -2.79 1.99
N GLU A 81 -9.34 -3.46 2.49
CA GLU A 81 -9.99 -4.56 1.81
C GLU A 81 -11.42 -4.18 1.44
N ILE A 82 -11.83 -4.55 0.22
CA ILE A 82 -13.23 -4.54 -0.18
C ILE A 82 -13.67 -6.00 -0.25
N TYR A 83 -14.61 -6.37 0.59
CA TYR A 83 -15.18 -7.70 0.64
C TYR A 83 -16.70 -7.63 0.76
N ASN A 84 -17.41 -8.24 -0.20
CA ASN A 84 -18.87 -8.24 -0.25
C ASN A 84 -19.47 -6.84 -0.09
N ASP A 85 -18.97 -5.88 -0.89
CA ASP A 85 -19.34 -4.47 -0.90
C ASP A 85 -19.06 -3.69 0.41
N GLU A 86 -18.41 -4.33 1.38
CA GLU A 86 -17.97 -3.68 2.62
C GLU A 86 -16.49 -3.31 2.57
N LEU A 87 -16.17 -2.11 3.06
CA LEU A 87 -14.80 -1.64 3.20
C LEU A 87 -14.28 -1.99 4.61
N ARG A 88 -13.06 -2.51 4.66
CA ARG A 88 -12.40 -2.87 5.92
C ARG A 88 -10.99 -2.28 5.96
N ASP A 89 -10.68 -1.59 7.06
CA ASP A 89 -9.31 -1.15 7.34
C ASP A 89 -8.49 -2.34 7.84
N LEU A 90 -7.38 -2.62 7.18
CA LEU A 90 -6.51 -3.74 7.51
C LEU A 90 -5.38 -3.37 8.49
N LEU A 91 -5.24 -2.10 8.87
CA LEU A 91 -4.29 -1.73 9.91
C LEU A 91 -4.89 -2.02 11.29
N PRO A 92 -4.18 -2.76 12.17
CA PRO A 92 -4.66 -3.04 13.52
C PRO A 92 -4.81 -1.77 14.35
N ALA A 93 -5.79 -1.72 15.24
CA ALA A 93 -5.92 -0.65 16.22
C ALA A 93 -4.67 -0.66 17.11
N GLY A 94 -3.91 0.44 17.13
CA GLY A 94 -2.66 0.56 17.90
C GLY A 94 -1.37 0.46 17.09
N ALA A 95 -1.40 0.20 15.79
CA ALA A 95 -0.24 0.42 14.94
C ALA A 95 0.05 1.94 14.89
N GLU A 96 0.72 2.46 15.90
CA GLU A 96 1.16 3.86 16.07
C GLU A 96 0.04 4.93 16.26
N ALA A 97 -1.19 4.57 16.56
CA ALA A 97 -2.20 5.54 16.95
C ALA A 97 -2.11 5.81 18.46
N LYS A 98 -1.54 6.93 18.86
CA LYS A 98 -1.76 7.52 20.20
C LYS A 98 -3.23 7.96 20.28
N GLY A 99 -4.11 7.10 20.76
CA GLY A 99 -5.54 7.40 20.93
C GLY A 99 -6.32 6.21 21.47
N LYS A 100 -7.37 6.46 22.26
CA LYS A 100 -8.28 5.44 22.77
C LYS A 100 -8.85 4.61 21.62
N ALA A 101 -8.89 3.30 21.79
CA ALA A 101 -9.55 2.37 20.88
C ALA A 101 -11.02 2.81 20.70
N SER A 102 -11.30 3.51 19.62
CA SER A 102 -12.67 3.82 19.21
C SER A 102 -13.21 2.62 18.42
N VAL A 103 -14.50 2.37 18.55
CA VAL A 103 -15.23 1.43 17.68
C VAL A 103 -14.86 1.73 16.23
N PRO A 104 -14.50 0.72 15.41
CA PRO A 104 -14.15 0.97 14.02
C PRO A 104 -15.30 1.70 13.33
N ALA A 105 -15.05 2.94 12.88
CA ALA A 105 -16.05 3.68 12.14
C ALA A 105 -16.32 2.96 10.81
N LYS A 106 -17.59 2.90 10.40
CA LYS A 106 -17.95 2.37 9.08
C LYS A 106 -17.21 3.18 8.02
N LEU A 107 -16.53 2.47 7.12
CA LEU A 107 -15.85 3.07 5.99
C LEU A 107 -16.81 3.19 4.81
N ASP A 108 -16.81 4.34 4.16
CA ASP A 108 -17.57 4.60 2.95
C ASP A 108 -16.70 5.33 1.92
N ILE A 109 -16.98 5.10 0.64
CA ILE A 109 -16.33 5.86 -0.44
C ILE A 109 -17.05 7.19 -0.60
N LYS A 110 -16.33 8.29 -0.55
CA LYS A 110 -16.83 9.64 -0.75
C LYS A 110 -16.20 10.26 -1.99
N HIS A 111 -17.01 11.03 -2.71
CA HIS A 111 -16.56 11.84 -3.83
C HIS A 111 -16.66 13.31 -3.41
N ALA A 112 -15.55 14.02 -3.40
CA ALA A 112 -15.51 15.44 -3.08
C ALA A 112 -14.44 16.15 -3.91
N GLY A 113 -14.78 17.28 -4.54
CA GLY A 113 -13.83 18.07 -5.33
C GLY A 113 -13.18 17.34 -6.51
N GLY A 114 -13.87 16.33 -7.09
CA GLY A 114 -13.32 15.50 -8.16
C GLY A 114 -12.34 14.41 -7.68
N GLU A 115 -12.19 14.26 -6.37
CA GLU A 115 -11.36 13.22 -5.76
C GLU A 115 -12.20 12.15 -5.05
N VAL A 116 -11.69 10.92 -5.07
CA VAL A 116 -12.24 9.79 -4.32
C VAL A 116 -11.44 9.61 -3.04
N HIS A 117 -12.12 9.60 -1.91
CA HIS A 117 -11.49 9.36 -0.61
C HIS A 117 -12.35 8.45 0.26
N VAL A 118 -11.73 7.82 1.23
CA VAL A 118 -12.38 6.98 2.24
C VAL A 118 -12.16 7.64 3.60
N PRO A 119 -13.17 8.41 4.13
CA PRO A 119 -13.07 8.99 5.46
C PRO A 119 -12.85 7.90 6.51
N ASN A 120 -12.13 8.24 7.57
CA ASN A 120 -11.80 7.35 8.70
C ASN A 120 -10.88 6.16 8.35
N LEU A 121 -10.46 5.98 7.08
CA LEU A 121 -9.42 5.02 6.76
C LEU A 121 -8.10 5.47 7.38
N ARG A 122 -7.48 4.61 8.17
CA ARG A 122 -6.20 4.92 8.80
C ARG A 122 -5.11 5.09 7.76
N SER A 123 -4.33 6.15 7.96
CA SER A 123 -3.13 6.44 7.18
C SER A 123 -1.98 6.64 8.16
N VAL A 124 -0.97 5.81 8.05
CA VAL A 124 0.17 5.78 8.98
C VAL A 124 1.38 6.40 8.29
N PRO A 125 2.08 7.37 8.92
CA PRO A 125 3.36 7.86 8.40
C PRO A 125 4.36 6.73 8.26
N VAL A 126 5.13 6.76 7.17
CA VAL A 126 6.16 5.75 6.87
C VAL A 126 7.47 6.45 6.60
N THR A 127 8.52 6.07 7.31
CA THR A 127 9.85 6.69 7.22
C THR A 127 10.83 5.91 6.38
N ASP A 128 10.59 4.61 6.19
CA ASP A 128 11.48 3.71 5.47
C ASP A 128 10.76 2.46 4.94
N ALA A 129 11.40 1.74 4.05
CA ALA A 129 10.87 0.54 3.41
C ALA A 129 10.65 -0.62 4.42
N GLU A 130 11.44 -0.69 5.49
CA GLU A 130 11.30 -1.72 6.51
C GLU A 130 10.03 -1.51 7.35
N GLN A 131 9.76 -0.26 7.74
CA GLN A 131 8.51 0.08 8.42
C GLN A 131 7.30 -0.25 7.54
N LEU A 132 7.36 0.08 6.25
CA LEU A 132 6.29 -0.30 5.31
C LEU A 132 6.11 -1.82 5.26
N SER A 133 7.19 -2.59 5.19
CA SER A 133 7.14 -4.06 5.20
C SER A 133 6.43 -4.59 6.45
N ARG A 134 6.74 -4.04 7.63
CA ARG A 134 6.05 -4.41 8.89
C ARG A 134 4.55 -4.10 8.85
N LEU A 135 4.15 -2.97 8.27
CA LEU A 135 2.74 -2.60 8.11
C LEU A 135 2.02 -3.54 7.13
N MET A 136 2.67 -3.89 6.00
CA MET A 136 2.14 -4.89 5.06
C MET A 136 1.93 -6.24 5.75
N ASP A 137 2.87 -6.67 6.59
CA ASP A 137 2.77 -7.89 7.36
C ASP A 137 1.58 -7.88 8.33
N ALA A 138 1.38 -6.77 9.01
CA ALA A 138 0.25 -6.59 9.92
C ALA A 138 -1.08 -6.64 9.16
N ALA A 139 -1.19 -5.94 8.04
CA ALA A 139 -2.38 -5.93 7.19
C ALA A 139 -2.70 -7.33 6.64
N THR A 140 -1.69 -8.07 6.20
CA THR A 140 -1.87 -9.46 5.70
C THR A 140 -2.35 -10.41 6.80
N ARG A 141 -1.86 -10.26 8.04
CA ARG A 141 -2.35 -11.06 9.18
C ARG A 141 -3.82 -10.76 9.50
N VAL A 142 -4.22 -9.50 9.51
CA VAL A 142 -5.62 -9.09 9.73
C VAL A 142 -6.51 -9.68 8.64
N ARG A 143 -6.08 -9.61 7.38
CA ARG A 143 -6.79 -10.20 6.25
C ARG A 143 -6.92 -11.73 6.38
N ALA A 144 -5.86 -12.43 6.75
CA ALA A 144 -5.84 -13.89 6.91
C ALA A 144 -6.78 -14.36 8.03
N THR A 145 -6.84 -13.66 9.18
CA THR A 145 -7.76 -13.99 10.28
C THR A 145 -9.23 -13.81 9.92
N SER A 146 -9.54 -12.88 9.02
CA SER A 146 -10.88 -12.70 8.48
C SER A 146 -11.25 -13.82 7.49
N ALA A 147 -10.28 -14.30 6.72
CA ALA A 147 -10.49 -15.37 5.73
C ALA A 147 -10.80 -16.74 6.36
N THR A 148 -10.20 -17.07 7.51
CA THR A 148 -10.45 -18.36 8.20
C THR A 148 -11.87 -18.52 8.70
N LYS A 149 -12.63 -17.43 8.83
CA LYS A 149 -14.03 -17.43 9.26
C LYS A 149 -15.02 -17.60 8.10
N MET A 150 -14.57 -17.50 6.84
CA MET A 150 -15.40 -17.53 5.65
C MET A 150 -14.68 -18.27 4.52
N ASN A 151 -15.18 -19.43 4.10
CA ASN A 151 -14.70 -20.15 2.94
C ASN A 151 -14.79 -19.27 1.68
N GLU A 152 -13.74 -19.28 0.81
CA GLU A 152 -13.64 -18.53 -0.45
C GLU A 152 -13.40 -16.99 -0.34
N HIS A 153 -12.90 -16.51 0.79
CA HIS A 153 -12.68 -15.08 1.00
C HIS A 153 -11.77 -14.42 -0.07
N SER A 154 -10.70 -15.11 -0.51
CA SER A 154 -9.72 -14.56 -1.45
C SER A 154 -10.25 -14.34 -2.87
N SER A 155 -11.28 -15.12 -3.29
CA SER A 155 -11.88 -14.99 -4.62
C SER A 155 -12.86 -13.82 -4.75
N ARG A 156 -13.33 -13.28 -3.61
CA ARG A 156 -14.34 -12.23 -3.52
C ARG A 156 -13.86 -10.95 -2.85
N SER A 157 -12.56 -10.85 -2.58
CA SER A 157 -11.99 -9.66 -1.95
C SER A 157 -10.98 -8.96 -2.83
N HIS A 158 -10.99 -7.62 -2.77
CA HIS A 158 -9.97 -6.76 -3.34
C HIS A 158 -9.11 -6.21 -2.22
N TYR A 159 -7.81 -6.45 -2.30
CA TYR A 159 -6.82 -5.86 -1.41
C TYR A 159 -6.23 -4.62 -2.05
N ILE A 160 -6.28 -3.51 -1.35
CA ILE A 160 -5.83 -2.21 -1.83
C ILE A 160 -4.77 -1.67 -0.88
N PHE A 161 -3.57 -1.51 -1.39
CA PHE A 161 -2.50 -0.74 -0.76
C PHE A 161 -2.45 0.64 -1.38
N ARG A 162 -2.43 1.68 -0.56
CA ARG A 162 -2.25 3.06 -1.01
C ARG A 162 -1.06 3.68 -0.30
N MET A 163 -0.14 4.22 -1.07
CA MET A 163 0.93 5.07 -0.59
C MET A 163 0.69 6.50 -1.06
N ARG A 164 0.75 7.44 -0.14
CA ARG A 164 0.63 8.88 -0.41
C ARG A 164 1.97 9.55 -0.18
N LEU A 165 2.38 10.34 -1.15
CA LEU A 165 3.59 11.15 -1.12
C LEU A 165 3.19 12.63 -1.12
N VAL A 166 3.84 13.42 -0.27
CA VAL A 166 3.71 14.88 -0.28
C VAL A 166 5.10 15.45 -0.37
N GLY A 167 5.44 15.96 -1.55
CA GLY A 167 6.72 16.63 -1.83
C GLY A 167 6.60 18.14 -1.60
N LYS A 168 7.64 18.73 -0.98
CA LYS A 168 7.81 20.18 -0.81
C LYS A 168 9.21 20.55 -1.24
N ASN A 169 9.35 21.63 -2.02
CA ASN A 169 10.64 22.20 -2.38
C ASN A 169 10.88 23.46 -1.56
N SER A 170 12.08 23.59 -1.00
CA SER A 170 12.48 24.75 -0.18
C SER A 170 13.03 25.92 -1.00
N LYS A 171 13.08 25.78 -2.35
CA LYS A 171 13.52 26.85 -3.26
C LYS A 171 12.35 27.67 -3.76
#